data_0bd8d0fc0ab9387f0205a510f90a0a8a
#
_entry.id   0bd8d0fc0ab9387f0205a510f90a0a8a
#
_cell.length_a   1.000
_cell.length_b   1.000
_cell.length_c   1.000
_cell.angle_alpha   90.00
_cell.angle_beta   90.00
_cell.angle_gamma   90.00
#
_symmetry.space_group_name_H-M   'P 1'
#
loop_
_entity.id
_entity.type
_entity.pdbx_description
1 polymer ?
#
loop_
_entity_poly.entity_id
_entity_poly.type
_entity_poly.pdbx_seq_one_letter_code
_entity_poly.pdbx_strand_id
1 'polypeptide(L)'
;MNLFPFPDRIQSREELKKDVLYNKIPEEDRVHICEMAWIRGVSTAQKTLNKFPKQNIHQILTGERVKITTVSKDEVCGNIRIFGEFYSTKKEIVIYTESIAKWASANQLENRTAEELVLAHEFFHYLECTEIGDTSKEYQVPAFRIGKITIGKSGVRTLSEIAAHGFVREYFDNKGKTKILNN
;
A
#
# COMPACT_ATOMS: atom_id res chain seq x y z
N MET A 1 -17.72 12.73 -10.54
CA MET A 1 -17.13 12.30 -9.26
C MET A 1 -16.00 11.37 -9.61
N ASN A 2 -14.75 11.77 -9.45
CA ASN A 2 -13.62 10.91 -9.79
C ASN A 2 -13.43 9.93 -8.62
N LEU A 3 -14.03 8.76 -8.72
CA LEU A 3 -13.92 7.71 -7.71
C LEU A 3 -12.54 7.07 -7.85
N PHE A 4 -11.60 7.53 -7.01
CA PHE A 4 -10.32 6.86 -6.89
C PHE A 4 -10.55 5.49 -6.22
N PRO A 5 -10.08 4.39 -6.81
CA PRO A 5 -10.48 3.04 -6.42
C PRO A 5 -9.84 2.52 -5.13
N PHE A 6 -8.87 3.23 -4.58
CA PHE A 6 -8.31 2.93 -3.25
C PHE A 6 -9.05 3.71 -2.15
N PRO A 7 -9.10 3.18 -0.92
CA PRO A 7 -9.64 3.89 0.21
C PRO A 7 -9.06 5.29 0.37
N ASP A 8 -9.87 6.27 0.72
CA ASP A 8 -9.39 7.57 1.16
C ASP A 8 -8.92 7.53 2.62
N ARG A 9 -8.43 8.67 3.11
CA ARG A 9 -7.88 8.79 4.47
C ARG A 9 -8.87 8.35 5.56
N ILE A 10 -10.17 8.58 5.36
CA ILE A 10 -11.20 8.20 6.34
C ILE A 10 -11.54 6.72 6.18
N GLN A 11 -11.75 6.27 4.94
CA GLN A 11 -12.05 4.88 4.61
C GLN A 11 -10.92 3.92 5.00
N SER A 12 -9.66 4.37 4.93
CA SER A 12 -8.48 3.58 5.33
C SER A 12 -8.51 3.16 6.80
N ARG A 13 -9.27 3.85 7.66
CA ARG A 13 -9.48 3.44 9.05
C ARG A 13 -10.25 2.12 9.16
N GLU A 14 -11.05 1.78 8.17
CA GLU A 14 -11.77 0.49 8.12
C GLU A 14 -10.80 -0.68 7.88
N GLU A 15 -9.64 -0.43 7.24
CA GLU A 15 -8.59 -1.44 7.08
C GLU A 15 -8.07 -1.93 8.44
N LEU A 16 -7.94 -1.04 9.42
CA LEU A 16 -7.48 -1.40 10.75
C LEU A 16 -8.35 -2.48 11.39
N LYS A 17 -9.67 -2.48 11.12
CA LYS A 17 -10.61 -3.47 11.66
C LYS A 17 -10.35 -4.89 11.16
N LYS A 18 -9.63 -5.03 10.04
CA LYS A 18 -9.24 -6.33 9.46
C LYS A 18 -8.00 -6.92 10.12
N ASP A 19 -7.28 -6.13 10.94
CA ASP A 19 -6.09 -6.62 11.64
C ASP A 19 -6.46 -7.63 12.73
N VAL A 20 -5.73 -8.73 12.77
CA VAL A 20 -5.94 -9.78 13.79
C VAL A 20 -5.68 -9.27 15.22
N LEU A 21 -4.96 -8.16 15.34
CA LEU A 21 -4.63 -7.51 16.61
C LEU A 21 -5.59 -6.37 16.96
N TYR A 22 -6.61 -6.08 16.14
CA TYR A 22 -7.51 -4.95 16.32
C TYR A 22 -8.06 -4.82 17.75
N ASN A 23 -8.50 -5.92 18.33
CA ASN A 23 -9.05 -5.94 19.69
C ASN A 23 -8.00 -5.74 20.81
N LYS A 24 -6.71 -5.78 20.47
CA LYS A 24 -5.61 -5.48 21.40
C LYS A 24 -5.18 -4.02 21.35
N ILE A 25 -5.67 -3.25 20.36
CA ILE A 25 -5.36 -1.84 20.19
C ILE A 25 -6.34 -1.02 21.03
N PRO A 26 -5.87 -0.19 22.00
CA PRO A 26 -6.71 0.75 22.71
C PRO A 26 -7.55 1.61 21.77
N GLU A 27 -8.81 1.86 22.12
CA GLU A 27 -9.73 2.58 21.24
C GLU A 27 -9.24 4.01 20.95
N GLU A 28 -8.68 4.66 21.94
CA GLU A 28 -8.10 5.99 21.87
C GLU A 28 -6.92 6.10 20.89
N ASP A 29 -6.19 5.00 20.66
CA ASP A 29 -5.02 4.99 19.77
C ASP A 29 -5.41 4.76 18.31
N ARG A 30 -6.56 4.10 18.02
CA ARG A 30 -6.91 3.59 16.70
C ARG A 30 -6.93 4.66 15.61
N VAL A 31 -7.47 5.83 15.91
CA VAL A 31 -7.52 6.95 14.95
C VAL A 31 -6.11 7.48 14.73
N HIS A 32 -5.36 7.69 15.80
CA HIS A 32 -4.02 8.26 15.74
C HIS A 32 -3.05 7.40 14.92
N ILE A 33 -3.01 6.09 15.15
CA ILE A 33 -2.10 5.19 14.43
C ILE A 33 -2.43 5.09 12.93
N CYS A 34 -3.73 5.11 12.56
CA CYS A 34 -4.15 5.18 11.15
C CYS A 34 -3.66 6.48 10.50
N GLU A 35 -3.81 7.62 11.19
CA GLU A 35 -3.37 8.91 10.70
C GLU A 35 -1.85 8.96 10.50
N MET A 36 -1.09 8.43 11.44
CA MET A 36 0.38 8.35 11.32
C MET A 36 0.80 7.49 10.14
N ALA A 37 0.19 6.32 9.97
CA ALA A 37 0.46 5.44 8.82
C ALA A 37 0.12 6.13 7.49
N TRP A 38 -1.05 6.79 7.39
CA TRP A 38 -1.44 7.55 6.20
C TRP A 38 -0.43 8.65 5.86
N ILE A 39 -0.05 9.48 6.84
CA ILE A 39 0.93 10.58 6.66
C ILE A 39 2.27 10.03 6.22
N ARG A 40 2.69 8.88 6.74
CA ARG A 40 3.92 8.21 6.30
C ARG A 40 3.86 7.85 4.81
N GLY A 41 2.76 7.27 4.35
CA GLY A 41 2.55 6.95 2.93
C GLY A 41 2.63 8.20 2.05
N VAL A 42 1.87 9.25 2.41
CA VAL A 42 1.88 10.55 1.72
C VAL A 42 3.29 11.15 1.65
N SER A 43 4.00 11.21 2.79
CA SER A 43 5.36 11.75 2.83
C SER A 43 6.33 10.94 1.97
N THR A 44 6.17 9.61 1.93
CA THR A 44 7.00 8.72 1.10
C THR A 44 6.72 8.95 -0.40
N ALA A 45 5.46 9.15 -0.78
CA ALA A 45 5.10 9.48 -2.16
C ALA A 45 5.72 10.81 -2.61
N GLN A 46 5.69 11.84 -1.76
CA GLN A 46 6.30 13.15 -2.06
C GLN A 46 7.82 13.02 -2.25
N LYS A 47 8.50 12.26 -1.40
CA LYS A 47 9.93 11.97 -1.54
C LYS A 47 10.22 11.23 -2.84
N THR A 48 9.38 10.25 -3.19
CA THR A 48 9.50 9.49 -4.45
C THR A 48 9.33 10.39 -5.67
N LEU A 49 8.31 11.25 -5.69
CA LEU A 49 8.08 12.21 -6.78
C LEU A 49 9.25 13.20 -6.94
N ASN A 50 9.84 13.64 -5.83
CA ASN A 50 11.02 14.51 -5.86
C ASN A 50 12.28 13.78 -6.36
N LYS A 51 12.46 12.51 -5.98
CA LYS A 51 13.58 11.65 -6.43
C LYS A 51 13.46 11.29 -7.92
N PHE A 52 12.21 11.12 -8.42
CA PHE A 52 11.91 10.63 -9.76
C PHE A 52 10.90 11.53 -10.55
N PRO A 53 11.15 12.82 -10.72
CA PRO A 53 10.13 13.82 -11.12
C PRO A 53 9.52 13.58 -12.51
N LYS A 54 10.18 12.83 -13.39
CA LYS A 54 9.74 12.60 -14.77
C LYS A 54 9.44 11.12 -15.08
N GLN A 55 9.60 10.24 -14.11
CA GLN A 55 9.45 8.81 -14.33
C GLN A 55 8.04 8.33 -13.96
N ASN A 56 7.53 7.35 -14.70
CA ASN A 56 6.36 6.59 -14.30
C ASN A 56 6.78 5.41 -13.40
N ILE A 57 5.79 4.72 -12.81
CA ILE A 57 6.06 3.65 -11.85
C ILE A 57 6.88 2.51 -12.46
N HIS A 58 6.65 2.13 -13.72
CA HIS A 58 7.43 1.11 -14.42
C HIS A 58 8.89 1.52 -14.59
N GLN A 59 9.14 2.78 -14.96
CA GLN A 59 10.51 3.32 -15.10
C GLN A 59 11.24 3.35 -13.75
N ILE A 60 10.54 3.72 -12.69
CA ILE A 60 11.08 3.72 -11.32
C ILE A 60 11.47 2.28 -10.92
N LEU A 61 10.54 1.32 -11.05
CA LEU A 61 10.77 -0.08 -10.73
C LEU A 61 11.94 -0.67 -11.52
N THR A 62 12.02 -0.36 -12.83
CA THR A 62 13.14 -0.78 -13.69
C THR A 62 14.46 -0.19 -13.21
N GLY A 63 14.49 1.11 -12.90
CA GLY A 63 15.67 1.81 -12.38
C GLY A 63 16.15 1.25 -11.04
N GLU A 64 15.21 0.93 -10.16
CA GLU A 64 15.45 0.29 -8.88
C GLU A 64 15.77 -1.22 -9.01
N ARG A 65 15.77 -1.79 -10.23
CA ARG A 65 16.01 -3.21 -10.52
C ARG A 65 15.03 -4.15 -9.80
N VAL A 66 13.77 -3.72 -9.69
CA VAL A 66 12.67 -4.57 -9.21
C VAL A 66 12.12 -5.33 -10.41
N LYS A 67 12.10 -6.65 -10.34
CA LYS A 67 11.53 -7.50 -11.38
C LYS A 67 10.01 -7.42 -11.32
N ILE A 68 9.34 -7.25 -12.47
CA ILE A 68 7.89 -7.34 -12.58
C ILE A 68 7.57 -8.64 -13.34
N THR A 69 6.76 -9.48 -12.73
CA THR A 69 6.27 -10.74 -13.33
C THR A 69 4.76 -10.68 -13.46
N THR A 70 4.27 -10.92 -14.65
CA THR A 70 2.84 -10.92 -14.99
C THR A 70 2.31 -12.35 -15.02
N VAL A 71 1.23 -12.62 -14.30
CA VAL A 71 0.55 -13.91 -14.26
C VAL A 71 -0.90 -13.73 -14.71
N SER A 72 -1.30 -14.45 -15.77
CA SER A 72 -2.71 -14.49 -16.23
C SER A 72 -3.52 -15.40 -15.34
N LYS A 73 -4.00 -14.84 -14.22
CA LYS A 73 -4.81 -15.55 -13.22
C LYS A 73 -5.72 -14.57 -12.48
N ASP A 74 -6.90 -15.04 -12.10
CA ASP A 74 -7.73 -14.42 -11.07
C ASP A 74 -7.33 -15.02 -9.72
N GLU A 75 -6.46 -14.32 -8.98
CA GLU A 75 -5.94 -14.81 -7.70
C GLU A 75 -6.91 -14.47 -6.59
N VAL A 76 -7.48 -15.48 -5.95
CA VAL A 76 -8.46 -15.34 -4.88
C VAL A 76 -8.09 -16.25 -3.72
N CYS A 77 -8.00 -15.68 -2.52
CA CYS A 77 -7.79 -16.39 -1.27
C CYS A 77 -8.97 -16.12 -0.32
N GLY A 78 -9.85 -17.11 -0.16
CA GLY A 78 -11.11 -16.93 0.56
C GLY A 78 -11.98 -15.87 -0.09
N ASN A 79 -12.26 -14.78 0.61
CA ASN A 79 -13.06 -13.65 0.13
C ASN A 79 -12.20 -12.47 -0.37
N ILE A 80 -10.88 -12.64 -0.43
CA ILE A 80 -9.94 -11.57 -0.80
C ILE A 80 -9.42 -11.86 -2.20
N ARG A 81 -9.54 -10.88 -3.11
CA ARG A 81 -8.89 -10.91 -4.42
C ARG A 81 -7.54 -10.22 -4.30
N ILE A 82 -6.49 -10.89 -4.76
CA ILE A 82 -5.12 -10.42 -4.77
C ILE A 82 -4.82 -9.85 -6.16
N PHE A 83 -4.29 -8.64 -6.21
CA PHE A 83 -3.97 -7.94 -7.46
C PHE A 83 -2.47 -7.99 -7.76
N GLY A 84 -1.64 -7.92 -6.72
CA GLY A 84 -0.20 -8.00 -6.78
C GLY A 84 0.39 -8.44 -5.45
N GLU A 85 1.66 -8.81 -5.46
CA GLU A 85 2.42 -9.19 -4.28
C GLU A 85 3.90 -8.83 -4.47
N PHE A 86 4.49 -8.19 -3.46
CA PHE A 86 5.93 -7.94 -3.43
C PHE A 86 6.67 -9.04 -2.67
N TYR A 87 7.62 -9.67 -3.33
CA TYR A 87 8.51 -10.70 -2.77
C TYR A 87 9.89 -10.10 -2.49
N SER A 88 10.13 -9.72 -1.25
CA SER A 88 11.37 -9.03 -0.83
C SER A 88 12.64 -9.84 -1.09
N THR A 89 12.60 -11.16 -0.86
CA THR A 89 13.75 -12.06 -1.07
C THR A 89 14.18 -12.17 -2.53
N LYS A 90 13.23 -11.98 -3.46
CA LYS A 90 13.47 -12.04 -4.91
C LYS A 90 13.61 -10.67 -5.55
N LYS A 91 13.27 -9.60 -4.80
CA LYS A 91 13.10 -8.25 -5.31
C LYS A 91 12.17 -8.21 -6.54
N GLU A 92 11.01 -8.85 -6.39
CA GLU A 92 10.06 -9.11 -7.46
C GLU A 92 8.65 -8.70 -7.05
N ILE A 93 7.94 -8.03 -7.95
CA ILE A 93 6.50 -7.81 -7.86
C ILE A 93 5.83 -8.75 -8.86
N VAL A 94 4.91 -9.57 -8.36
CA VAL A 94 4.03 -10.39 -9.19
C VAL A 94 2.68 -9.69 -9.31
N ILE A 95 2.15 -9.55 -10.53
CA ILE A 95 0.82 -8.97 -10.78
C ILE A 95 -0.10 -10.01 -11.43
N TYR A 96 -1.37 -10.03 -11.00
CA TYR A 96 -2.39 -10.96 -11.46
C TYR A 96 -3.35 -10.24 -12.40
N THR A 97 -3.16 -10.41 -13.71
CA THR A 97 -3.84 -9.58 -14.73
C THR A 97 -5.34 -9.78 -14.80
N GLU A 98 -5.85 -10.99 -14.54
CA GLU A 98 -7.30 -11.22 -14.54
C GLU A 98 -7.97 -10.61 -13.30
N SER A 99 -7.30 -10.66 -12.14
CA SER A 99 -7.75 -9.94 -10.94
C SER A 99 -7.82 -8.44 -11.20
N ILE A 100 -6.76 -7.87 -11.80
CA ILE A 100 -6.67 -6.45 -12.14
C ILE A 100 -7.75 -6.07 -13.14
N ALA A 101 -7.98 -6.86 -14.20
CA ALA A 101 -9.00 -6.58 -15.21
C ALA A 101 -10.42 -6.56 -14.61
N LYS A 102 -10.74 -7.48 -13.71
CA LYS A 102 -12.03 -7.50 -13.01
C LYS A 102 -12.20 -6.26 -12.12
N TRP A 103 -11.16 -5.90 -11.40
CA TRP A 103 -11.17 -4.70 -10.55
C TRP A 103 -11.28 -3.41 -11.38
N ALA A 104 -10.52 -3.32 -12.47
CA ALA A 104 -10.59 -2.20 -13.41
C ALA A 104 -12.00 -2.02 -13.96
N SER A 105 -12.61 -3.11 -14.45
CA SER A 105 -13.98 -3.09 -14.95
C SER A 105 -14.99 -2.63 -13.91
N ALA A 106 -14.89 -3.15 -12.67
CA ALA A 106 -15.78 -2.77 -11.57
C ALA A 106 -15.66 -1.29 -11.16
N ASN A 107 -14.50 -0.67 -11.39
CA ASN A 107 -14.22 0.72 -11.05
C ASN A 107 -14.17 1.66 -12.27
N GLN A 108 -14.57 1.19 -13.46
CA GLN A 108 -14.58 1.95 -14.71
C GLN A 108 -13.20 2.56 -15.05
N LEU A 109 -12.14 1.78 -14.81
CA LEU A 109 -10.76 2.14 -15.10
C LEU A 109 -10.26 1.43 -16.36
N GLU A 110 -9.28 2.04 -17.02
CA GLU A 110 -8.45 1.33 -17.99
C GLU A 110 -7.53 0.33 -17.27
N ASN A 111 -7.34 -0.87 -17.86
CA ASN A 111 -6.48 -1.91 -17.28
C ASN A 111 -5.07 -1.40 -16.97
N ARG A 112 -4.51 -0.57 -17.84
CA ARG A 112 -3.19 0.04 -17.63
C ARG A 112 -3.16 0.93 -16.39
N THR A 113 -4.17 1.75 -16.18
CA THR A 113 -4.27 2.60 -14.98
C THR A 113 -4.39 1.75 -13.73
N ALA A 114 -5.22 0.70 -13.76
CA ALA A 114 -5.36 -0.22 -12.65
C ALA A 114 -4.04 -0.94 -12.31
N GLU A 115 -3.30 -1.38 -13.33
CA GLU A 115 -1.97 -1.98 -13.17
C GLU A 115 -0.97 -1.00 -12.54
N GLU A 116 -0.91 0.25 -13.03
CA GLU A 116 -0.03 1.28 -12.46
C GLU A 116 -0.35 1.56 -10.98
N LEU A 117 -1.62 1.53 -10.59
CA LEU A 117 -2.07 1.69 -9.21
C LEU A 117 -1.59 0.53 -8.32
N VAL A 118 -1.74 -0.71 -8.79
CA VAL A 118 -1.26 -1.89 -8.08
C VAL A 118 0.26 -1.88 -7.95
N LEU A 119 0.98 -1.58 -9.04
CA LEU A 119 2.45 -1.48 -9.01
C LEU A 119 2.93 -0.40 -8.04
N ALA A 120 2.23 0.73 -7.93
CA ALA A 120 2.59 1.77 -6.97
C ALA A 120 2.35 1.32 -5.52
N HIS A 121 1.30 0.52 -5.26
CA HIS A 121 1.03 -0.08 -3.97
C HIS A 121 2.17 -1.03 -3.57
N GLU A 122 2.53 -1.96 -4.44
CA GLU A 122 3.61 -2.93 -4.21
C GLU A 122 4.99 -2.25 -4.11
N PHE A 123 5.17 -1.15 -4.82
CA PHE A 123 6.39 -0.34 -4.70
C PHE A 123 6.54 0.30 -3.32
N PHE A 124 5.45 0.69 -2.68
CA PHE A 124 5.51 1.16 -1.29
C PHE A 124 6.05 0.06 -0.37
N HIS A 125 5.60 -1.18 -0.51
CA HIS A 125 6.13 -2.31 0.28
C HIS A 125 7.60 -2.61 -0.02
N TYR A 126 8.03 -2.40 -1.28
CA TYR A 126 9.46 -2.42 -1.61
C TYR A 126 10.25 -1.36 -0.83
N LEU A 127 9.73 -0.11 -0.77
CA LEU A 127 10.38 0.97 -0.02
C LEU A 127 10.42 0.67 1.49
N GLU A 128 9.38 0.05 2.07
CA GLU A 128 9.40 -0.41 3.46
C GLU A 128 10.55 -1.37 3.73
N CYS A 129 10.80 -2.29 2.81
CA CYS A 129 11.87 -3.27 2.97
C CYS A 129 13.28 -2.69 2.75
N THR A 130 13.42 -1.60 1.99
CA THR A 130 14.74 -1.14 1.53
C THR A 130 15.17 0.22 2.06
N GLU A 131 14.23 1.15 2.27
CA GLU A 131 14.58 2.54 2.57
C GLU A 131 13.96 3.07 3.87
N ILE A 132 12.66 2.81 4.11
CA ILE A 132 11.91 3.52 5.14
C ILE A 132 11.63 2.68 6.39
N GLY A 133 11.85 1.37 6.35
CA GLY A 133 11.49 0.44 7.42
C GLY A 133 9.99 0.13 7.45
N ASP A 134 9.66 -0.95 8.14
CA ASP A 134 8.33 -1.56 8.19
C ASP A 134 7.35 -0.72 9.02
N THR A 135 6.33 -0.16 8.39
CA THR A 135 5.28 0.65 9.02
C THR A 135 4.51 -0.14 10.08
N SER A 136 4.35 -1.44 9.89
CA SER A 136 3.65 -2.30 10.85
C SER A 136 4.32 -2.31 12.23
N LYS A 137 5.61 -2.01 12.30
CA LYS A 137 6.40 -1.99 13.55
C LYS A 137 6.35 -0.66 14.29
N GLU A 138 5.80 0.39 13.71
CA GLU A 138 5.72 1.71 14.35
C GLU A 138 4.73 1.72 15.51
N TYR A 139 3.70 0.85 15.44
CA TYR A 139 2.82 0.60 16.57
C TYR A 139 2.76 -0.90 16.86
N GLN A 140 3.04 -1.24 18.12
CA GLN A 140 3.14 -2.63 18.55
C GLN A 140 2.27 -2.87 19.77
N VAL A 141 1.57 -3.99 19.76
CA VAL A 141 0.79 -4.47 20.91
C VAL A 141 1.45 -5.73 21.50
N PRO A 142 1.14 -6.07 22.77
CA PRO A 142 1.59 -7.33 23.38
C PRO A 142 1.22 -8.54 22.52
N ALA A 143 2.21 -9.38 22.18
CA ALA A 143 1.94 -10.61 21.42
C ALA A 143 1.11 -11.58 22.29
N PHE A 144 1.55 -11.82 23.53
CA PHE A 144 0.85 -12.68 24.49
C PHE A 144 0.79 -12.01 25.86
N ARG A 145 -0.31 -12.27 26.61
CA ARG A 145 -0.48 -11.87 27.99
C ARG A 145 -0.86 -13.09 28.81
N ILE A 146 -0.07 -13.40 29.83
CA ILE A 146 -0.35 -14.47 30.80
C ILE A 146 -0.46 -13.81 32.18
N GLY A 147 -1.69 -13.61 32.66
CA GLY A 147 -1.93 -12.83 33.87
C GLY A 147 -1.43 -11.40 33.75
N LYS A 148 -0.46 -11.00 34.57
CA LYS A 148 0.19 -9.67 34.55
C LYS A 148 1.44 -9.62 33.69
N ILE A 149 1.89 -10.74 33.12
CA ILE A 149 3.13 -10.82 32.35
C ILE A 149 2.82 -10.64 30.87
N THR A 150 3.51 -9.71 30.23
CA THR A 150 3.47 -9.47 28.77
C THR A 150 4.68 -10.11 28.12
N ILE A 151 4.47 -10.96 27.11
CA ILE A 151 5.53 -11.66 26.40
C ILE A 151 5.50 -11.24 24.93
N GLY A 152 6.61 -10.67 24.47
CA GLY A 152 6.81 -10.24 23.09
C GLY A 152 5.94 -9.06 22.68
N LYS A 153 6.25 -8.51 21.51
CA LYS A 153 5.49 -7.45 20.85
C LYS A 153 5.20 -7.87 19.42
N SER A 154 4.03 -7.50 18.91
CA SER A 154 3.63 -7.76 17.52
C SER A 154 3.19 -6.45 16.88
N GLY A 155 3.71 -6.18 15.68
CA GLY A 155 3.31 -5.02 14.88
C GLY A 155 1.93 -5.20 14.27
N VAL A 156 1.25 -4.10 14.04
CA VAL A 156 -0.08 -4.04 13.42
C VAL A 156 0.08 -3.97 11.91
N ARG A 157 -0.16 -5.09 11.21
CA ARG A 157 0.15 -5.25 9.79
C ARG A 157 -0.64 -4.31 8.88
N THR A 158 -1.89 -4.06 9.21
CA THR A 158 -2.75 -3.19 8.40
C THR A 158 -2.29 -1.74 8.35
N LEU A 159 -1.38 -1.29 9.23
CA LEU A 159 -0.77 0.03 9.13
C LEU A 159 0.09 0.17 7.86
N SER A 160 0.74 -0.91 7.42
CA SER A 160 1.47 -0.97 6.16
C SER A 160 0.53 -0.77 4.97
N GLU A 161 -0.64 -1.43 4.97
CA GLU A 161 -1.67 -1.26 3.95
C GLU A 161 -2.24 0.18 3.91
N ILE A 162 -2.52 0.75 5.10
CA ILE A 162 -3.00 2.14 5.20
C ILE A 162 -1.98 3.12 4.64
N ALA A 163 -0.70 2.90 4.93
CA ALA A 163 0.37 3.72 4.40
C ALA A 163 0.52 3.56 2.88
N ALA A 164 0.42 2.33 2.36
CA ALA A 164 0.43 2.07 0.92
C ALA A 164 -0.72 2.78 0.20
N HIS A 165 -1.95 2.79 0.77
CA HIS A 165 -3.07 3.56 0.22
C HIS A 165 -2.79 5.06 0.20
N GLY A 166 -2.22 5.62 1.28
CA GLY A 166 -1.80 7.02 1.35
C GLY A 166 -0.74 7.36 0.30
N PHE A 167 0.23 6.45 0.09
CA PHE A 167 1.26 6.58 -0.93
C PHE A 167 0.65 6.62 -2.34
N VAL A 168 -0.17 5.64 -2.70
CA VAL A 168 -0.77 5.56 -4.03
C VAL A 168 -1.59 6.80 -4.34
N ARG A 169 -2.41 7.25 -3.40
CA ARG A 169 -3.26 8.42 -3.59
C ARG A 169 -2.44 9.68 -3.84
N GLU A 170 -1.48 9.98 -2.97
CA GLU A 170 -0.61 11.16 -3.12
C GLU A 170 0.23 11.11 -4.40
N TYR A 171 0.76 9.93 -4.75
CA TYR A 171 1.56 9.72 -5.95
C TYR A 171 0.77 10.07 -7.22
N PHE A 172 -0.48 9.62 -7.33
CA PHE A 172 -1.31 9.86 -8.52
C PHE A 172 -1.94 11.24 -8.56
N ASP A 173 -2.38 11.79 -7.42
CA ASP A 173 -2.95 13.13 -7.35
C ASP A 173 -1.93 14.20 -7.79
N ASN A 174 -0.66 14.06 -7.44
CA ASN A 174 0.39 15.00 -7.82
C ASN A 174 0.98 14.75 -9.20
N LYS A 175 1.01 13.49 -9.67
CA LYS A 175 1.42 13.18 -11.05
C LYS A 175 0.47 13.80 -12.08
N GLY A 176 -0.82 13.89 -11.77
CA GLY A 176 -1.80 14.62 -12.59
C GLY A 176 -1.52 16.11 -12.67
N LYS A 177 -1.12 16.75 -11.58
CA LYS A 177 -0.80 18.19 -11.52
C LYS A 177 0.48 18.53 -12.28
N THR A 178 1.48 17.66 -12.28
CA THR A 178 2.75 17.88 -13.02
C THR A 178 2.53 17.85 -14.54
N LYS A 179 1.51 17.13 -15.05
CA LYS A 179 1.15 17.18 -16.49
C LYS A 179 0.52 18.50 -16.91
N ILE A 180 -0.18 19.18 -16.02
CA ILE A 180 -0.86 20.46 -16.33
C ILE A 180 0.13 21.63 -16.37
N LEU A 181 1.23 21.56 -15.61
CA LEU A 181 2.23 22.63 -15.55
C LEU A 181 3.27 22.59 -16.68
N ASN A 182 3.28 21.52 -17.49
CA ASN A 182 4.22 21.33 -18.60
C ASN A 182 3.56 21.37 -19.99
N ASN A 183 2.31 21.81 -20.09
CA ASN A 183 1.60 22.18 -21.33
C ASN A 183 1.32 23.69 -21.33
#